data_b9b9fe1627d0c746224da5a1573d10e0
#
_entry.id   b9b9fe1627d0c746224da5a1573d10e0
#
_cell.length_a   1.000
_cell.length_b   1.000
_cell.length_c   1.000
_cell.angle_alpha   90.00
_cell.angle_beta   90.00
_cell.angle_gamma   90.00
#
_symmetry.space_group_name_H-M   'P 1'
#
loop_
_entity.id
_entity.type
_entity.pdbx_description
1 polymer ?
#
loop_
_entity_poly.entity_id
_entity_poly.type
_entity_poly.pdbx_seq_one_letter_code
_entity_poly.pdbx_strand_id
1 'polypeptide(L)'
;ALWGAPKLMHYVASKGAIISMTRSMSRELGEKGIAVNCIAPGLTKVEATEYVPEERKQLYIQGRLIQREQLPSDIDGTAIFLLSDASNFMTGQCIAVNGGFVMS
;
A
#
# COMPACT_ATOMS: atom_id res chain seq x y z
N ALA A 1 4.08 -8.26 19.56
CA ALA A 1 3.80 -7.59 19.60
C ALA A 1 3.26 -6.67 19.21
N LEU A 2 2.99 -6.59 19.47
CA LEU A 2 2.12 -6.08 19.03
C LEU A 2 1.94 -4.80 19.59
N TRP A 3 2.49 -3.90 19.13
CA TRP A 3 2.48 -2.59 19.60
C TRP A 3 1.10 -2.14 19.77
N GLY A 4 0.55 -2.43 20.84
CA GLY A 4 -0.73 -1.97 21.08
C GLY A 4 -1.69 -2.72 20.19
N ALA A 5 -2.13 -3.85 20.62
CA ALA A 5 -3.11 -4.63 19.90
C ALA A 5 -4.28 -3.82 19.38
N PRO A 6 -4.84 -2.82 20.13
CA PRO A 6 -5.91 -2.00 19.59
C PRO A 6 -5.52 -1.22 18.35
N LYS A 7 -4.32 -0.65 18.32
CA LYS A 7 -3.84 0.09 17.14
C LYS A 7 -3.64 -0.83 15.95
N LEU A 8 -3.14 -2.03 16.20
CA LEU A 8 -2.95 -3.02 15.15
C LEU A 8 -4.28 -3.45 14.56
N MET A 9 -5.29 -3.66 15.40
CA MET A 9 -6.63 -4.04 14.95
C MET A 9 -7.25 -2.97 14.08
N HIS A 10 -7.14 -1.71 14.47
CA HIS A 10 -7.63 -0.60 13.66
C HIS A 10 -6.93 -0.55 12.31
N TYR A 11 -5.63 -0.73 12.30
CA TYR A 11 -4.85 -0.71 11.08
C TYR A 11 -5.28 -1.83 10.13
N VAL A 12 -5.39 -3.06 10.65
CA VAL A 12 -5.78 -4.22 9.85
C VAL A 12 -7.20 -4.06 9.31
N ALA A 13 -8.12 -3.56 10.15
CA ALA A 13 -9.50 -3.35 9.73
C ALA A 13 -9.60 -2.30 8.63
N SER A 14 -8.88 -1.18 8.77
CA SER A 14 -8.85 -0.12 7.77
C SER A 14 -8.28 -0.62 6.46
N LYS A 15 -7.21 -1.37 6.50
CA LYS A 15 -6.58 -1.93 5.31
C LYS A 15 -7.49 -2.91 4.60
N GLY A 16 -8.14 -3.80 5.35
CA GLY A 16 -9.09 -4.74 4.81
C GLY A 16 -10.29 -4.05 4.18
N ALA A 17 -10.79 -2.99 4.81
CA ALA A 17 -11.89 -2.20 4.28
C ALA A 17 -11.54 -1.56 2.94
N ILE A 18 -10.35 -0.99 2.81
CA ILE A 18 -9.90 -0.36 1.57
C ILE A 18 -9.82 -1.39 0.43
N ILE A 19 -9.29 -2.56 0.70
CA ILE A 19 -9.21 -3.63 -0.31
C ILE A 19 -10.61 -4.06 -0.74
N SER A 20 -11.50 -4.27 0.21
CA SER A 20 -12.89 -4.69 -0.07
C SER A 20 -13.64 -3.61 -0.84
N MET A 21 -13.49 -2.34 -0.46
CA MET A 21 -14.10 -1.22 -1.16
C MET A 21 -13.59 -1.11 -2.60
N THR A 22 -12.29 -1.30 -2.79
CA THR A 22 -11.69 -1.27 -4.13
C THR A 22 -12.33 -2.32 -5.02
N ARG A 23 -12.50 -3.53 -4.51
CA ARG A 23 -13.13 -4.61 -5.27
C ARG A 23 -14.59 -4.33 -5.57
N SER A 24 -15.34 -3.85 -4.58
CA SER A 24 -16.76 -3.54 -4.77
C SER A 24 -16.96 -2.40 -5.76
N MET A 25 -16.18 -1.33 -5.61
CA MET A 25 -16.27 -0.17 -6.50
C MET A 25 -15.85 -0.53 -7.93
N SER A 26 -14.86 -1.40 -8.09
CA SER A 26 -14.45 -1.82 -9.43
C SER A 26 -15.54 -2.59 -10.15
N ARG A 27 -16.32 -3.39 -9.42
CA ARG A 27 -17.46 -4.11 -10.00
C ARG A 27 -18.57 -3.16 -10.43
N GLU A 28 -18.88 -2.18 -9.61
CA GLU A 28 -19.95 -1.22 -9.93
C GLU A 28 -19.56 -0.27 -11.06
N LEU A 29 -18.32 0.19 -11.07
CA LEU A 29 -17.89 1.23 -11.99
C LEU A 29 -17.28 0.69 -13.28
N GLY A 30 -16.95 -0.60 -13.31
CA GLY A 30 -16.36 -1.22 -14.50
C GLY A 30 -17.23 -1.09 -15.73
N GLU A 31 -18.55 -1.22 -15.60
CA GLU A 31 -19.49 -1.07 -16.69
C GLU A 31 -19.47 0.34 -17.29
N LYS A 32 -19.05 1.32 -16.49
CA LYS A 32 -18.95 2.72 -16.93
C LYS A 32 -17.56 3.05 -17.47
N GLY A 33 -16.68 2.06 -17.57
CA GLY A 33 -15.33 2.26 -18.05
C GLY A 33 -14.42 2.93 -17.05
N ILE A 34 -14.73 2.84 -15.75
CA ILE A 34 -13.93 3.46 -14.69
C ILE A 34 -13.14 2.37 -13.98
N ALA A 35 -11.83 2.54 -13.93
CA ALA A 35 -10.94 1.63 -13.20
C ALA A 35 -10.78 2.10 -11.75
N VAL A 36 -10.78 1.15 -10.83
CA VAL A 36 -10.55 1.43 -9.40
C VAL A 36 -9.50 0.47 -8.88
N ASN A 37 -8.38 1.00 -8.48
CA ASN A 37 -7.26 0.24 -7.92
C ASN A 37 -6.79 0.90 -6.64
N CYS A 38 -6.06 0.16 -5.81
CA CYS A 38 -5.45 0.73 -4.63
C CYS A 38 -3.96 0.41 -4.57
N ILE A 39 -3.22 1.25 -3.86
CA ILE A 39 -1.80 1.05 -3.62
C ILE A 39 -1.60 0.76 -2.14
N ALA A 40 -0.84 -0.28 -1.83
CA ALA A 40 -0.49 -0.62 -0.47
C ALA A 40 1.02 -0.38 -0.28
N PRO A 41 1.41 0.79 0.23
CA PRO A 41 2.83 1.08 0.46
C PRO A 41 3.34 0.34 1.69
N GLY A 42 4.65 0.13 1.74
CA GLY A 42 5.32 -0.31 2.96
C GLY A 42 5.53 0.86 3.91
N LEU A 43 6.28 0.62 5.00
CA LEU A 43 6.63 1.70 5.92
C LEU A 43 7.45 2.74 5.18
N THR A 44 6.91 3.94 5.09
CA THR A 44 7.49 5.03 4.30
C THR A 44 8.01 6.11 5.23
N LYS A 45 9.15 6.70 4.88
CA LYS A 45 9.73 7.80 5.65
C LYS A 45 8.93 9.08 5.39
N VAL A 46 8.02 9.38 6.30
CA VAL A 46 7.26 10.61 6.29
C VAL A 46 7.18 11.13 7.72
N GLU A 47 6.72 12.35 7.90
CA GLU A 47 6.60 12.96 9.21
C GLU A 47 5.77 12.12 10.18
N ALA A 48 4.71 11.51 9.69
CA ALA A 48 3.84 10.67 10.51
C ALA A 48 4.50 9.40 11.04
N THR A 49 5.64 8.99 10.48
CA THR A 49 6.36 7.78 10.92
C THR A 49 7.63 8.08 11.71
N GLU A 50 7.93 9.35 12.00
CA GLU A 50 9.15 9.73 12.72
C GLU A 50 9.24 9.11 14.11
N TYR A 51 8.10 8.94 14.78
CA TYR A 51 8.08 8.35 16.11
C TYR A 51 8.13 6.83 16.14
N VAL A 52 8.19 6.18 14.99
CA VAL A 52 8.38 4.74 14.95
C VAL A 52 9.79 4.43 15.45
N PRO A 53 9.95 3.51 16.43
CA PRO A 53 11.29 3.21 16.95
C PRO A 53 12.25 2.77 15.86
N GLU A 54 13.49 3.18 15.96
CA GLU A 54 14.53 2.86 14.99
C GLU A 54 14.70 1.35 14.79
N GLU A 55 14.64 0.59 15.87
CA GLU A 55 14.73 -0.87 15.82
C GLU A 55 13.67 -1.46 14.90
N ARG A 56 12.47 -0.91 14.96
CA ARG A 56 11.37 -1.39 14.15
C ARG A 56 11.54 -0.99 12.69
N LYS A 57 12.04 0.21 12.45
CA LYS A 57 12.37 0.66 11.09
C LYS A 57 13.39 -0.28 10.46
N GLN A 58 14.39 -0.69 11.22
CA GLN A 58 15.42 -1.60 10.74
C GLN A 58 14.85 -2.98 10.40
N LEU A 59 13.90 -3.46 11.18
CA LEU A 59 13.23 -4.73 10.88
C LEU A 59 12.51 -4.69 9.53
N TYR A 60 11.84 -3.56 9.24
CA TYR A 60 11.18 -3.39 7.94
C TYR A 60 12.20 -3.37 6.81
N ILE A 61 13.31 -2.66 6.98
CA ILE A 61 14.35 -2.58 5.95
C ILE A 61 14.97 -3.93 5.71
N GLN A 62 15.31 -4.65 6.78
CA GLN A 62 15.96 -5.96 6.68
C GLN A 62 15.02 -7.01 6.07
N GLY A 63 13.72 -6.86 6.29
CA GLY A 63 12.75 -7.79 5.73
C GLY A 63 12.44 -7.57 4.26
N ARG A 64 12.95 -6.49 3.65
CA ARG A 64 12.72 -6.19 2.25
C ARG A 64 13.77 -6.85 1.37
N LEU A 65 13.39 -7.18 0.15
CA LEU A 65 14.34 -7.63 -0.86
C LEU A 65 15.14 -6.43 -1.40
N ILE A 66 14.48 -5.29 -1.54
CA ILE A 66 15.16 -4.03 -1.82
C ILE A 66 15.41 -3.35 -0.49
N GLN A 67 16.61 -3.52 0.05
CA GLN A 67 16.92 -3.15 1.42
C GLN A 67 17.34 -1.70 1.53
N ARG A 68 16.38 -0.83 1.61
CA ARG A 68 16.57 0.59 1.88
C ARG A 68 15.29 1.18 2.46
N GLU A 69 15.38 2.38 2.99
CA GLU A 69 14.23 3.11 3.47
C GLU A 69 13.29 3.44 2.31
N GLN A 70 12.01 3.30 2.53
CA GLN A 70 11.02 3.66 1.52
C GLN A 70 10.69 5.15 1.64
N LEU A 71 10.72 5.84 0.52
CA LEU A 71 10.42 7.27 0.43
C LEU A 71 9.09 7.47 -0.29
N PRO A 72 8.42 8.61 -0.09
CA PRO A 72 7.20 8.91 -0.84
C PRO A 72 7.37 8.80 -2.34
N SER A 73 8.53 9.16 -2.87
CA SER A 73 8.82 9.08 -4.29
C SER A 73 8.78 7.64 -4.85
N ASP A 74 8.90 6.65 -3.99
CA ASP A 74 8.81 5.25 -4.42
C ASP A 74 7.40 4.85 -4.84
N ILE A 75 6.40 5.66 -4.48
CA ILE A 75 5.00 5.43 -4.84
C ILE A 75 4.62 6.16 -6.13
N ASP A 76 5.34 7.22 -6.45
CA ASP A 76 4.97 8.13 -7.55
C ASP A 76 4.79 7.42 -8.89
N GLY A 77 5.74 6.57 -9.25
CA GLY A 77 5.67 5.87 -10.53
C GLY A 77 4.45 4.96 -10.65
N THR A 78 4.10 4.27 -9.56
CA THR A 78 2.92 3.41 -9.54
C THR A 78 1.63 4.23 -9.65
N ALA A 79 1.56 5.35 -8.93
CA ALA A 79 0.40 6.23 -9.00
C ALA A 79 0.23 6.81 -10.41
N ILE A 80 1.31 7.27 -11.00
CA ILE A 80 1.29 7.82 -12.37
C ILE A 80 0.85 6.75 -13.37
N PHE A 81 1.39 5.55 -13.26
CA PHE A 81 1.01 4.44 -14.12
C PHE A 81 -0.49 4.14 -14.01
N LEU A 82 -1.03 4.07 -12.79
CA LEU A 82 -2.44 3.77 -12.57
C LEU A 82 -3.38 4.88 -13.03
N LEU A 83 -2.88 6.11 -13.11
CA LEU A 83 -3.65 7.26 -13.60
C LEU A 83 -3.50 7.47 -15.11
N SER A 84 -2.69 6.66 -15.78
CA SER A 84 -2.43 6.79 -17.20
C SER A 84 -3.15 5.74 -18.02
N ASP A 85 -3.21 5.95 -19.33
CA ASP A 85 -3.80 4.99 -20.26
C ASP A 85 -3.03 3.68 -20.32
N ALA A 86 -1.77 3.66 -19.85
CA ALA A 86 -0.97 2.45 -19.82
C ALA A 86 -1.58 1.35 -18.94
N SER A 87 -2.41 1.73 -17.97
CA SER A 87 -3.09 0.79 -17.08
C SER A 87 -4.58 0.60 -17.38
N ASN A 88 -5.01 0.96 -18.57
CA ASN A 88 -6.44 1.05 -18.89
C ASN A 88 -7.19 -0.29 -18.88
N PHE A 89 -6.49 -1.40 -18.75
CA PHE A 89 -7.12 -2.72 -18.64
C PHE A 89 -6.95 -3.32 -17.25
N MET A 90 -6.58 -2.50 -16.26
CA MET A 90 -6.41 -2.92 -14.87
C MET A 90 -7.49 -2.32 -14.00
N THR A 91 -8.16 -3.15 -13.22
CA THR A 91 -9.12 -2.68 -12.22
C THR A 91 -9.27 -3.72 -11.11
N GLY A 92 -9.68 -3.27 -9.94
CA GLY A 92 -9.94 -4.13 -8.79
C GLY A 92 -8.67 -4.67 -8.13
N GLN A 93 -7.52 -4.12 -8.42
CA GLN A 93 -6.24 -4.62 -7.92
C GLN A 93 -5.72 -3.79 -6.76
N CYS A 94 -5.02 -4.48 -5.85
CA CYS A 94 -4.27 -3.83 -4.78
C CYS A 94 -2.80 -4.08 -5.06
N ILE A 95 -2.05 -3.01 -5.31
CA ILE A 95 -0.64 -3.10 -5.72
C ILE A 95 0.25 -2.79 -4.55
N ALA A 96 1.04 -3.79 -4.13
CA ALA A 96 1.97 -3.62 -3.03
C ALA A 96 3.26 -2.97 -3.53
N VAL A 97 3.66 -1.89 -2.87
CA VAL A 97 4.91 -1.19 -3.14
C VAL A 97 5.67 -1.12 -1.82
N ASN A 98 6.43 -2.16 -1.52
CA ASN A 98 7.05 -2.34 -0.21
C ASN A 98 8.46 -2.93 -0.29
N GLY A 99 9.09 -2.87 -1.47
CA GLY A 99 10.44 -3.40 -1.66
C GLY A 99 10.53 -4.91 -1.49
N GLY A 100 9.42 -5.63 -1.60
CA GLY A 100 9.40 -7.08 -1.46
C GLY A 100 9.29 -7.56 -0.02
N PHE A 101 8.89 -6.67 0.91
CA PHE A 101 8.71 -7.08 2.31
C PHE A 101 7.61 -8.14 2.42
N VAL A 102 6.51 -7.96 1.71
CA VAL A 102 5.42 -8.93 1.60
C VAL A 102 5.11 -9.12 0.13
N MET A 103 5.01 -10.36 -0.28
CA MET A 103 4.61 -10.70 -1.64
C MET A 103 3.17 -11.19 -1.63
N SER A 104 2.37 -10.65 -2.48
CA SER A 104 0.96 -11.02 -2.55
C SER A 104 0.57 -11.50 -3.93
#